data_a7ae05ac3a3af7a3f433eeaa717beace
#
_entry.id   a7ae05ac3a3af7a3f433eeaa717beace
#
_cell.length_a   1.000
_cell.length_b   1.000
_cell.length_c   1.000
_cell.angle_alpha   90.00
_cell.angle_beta   90.00
_cell.angle_gamma   90.00
#
_symmetry.space_group_name_H-M   'P 1'
#
loop_
_entity.id
_entity.type
_entity.pdbx_description
1 polymer ?
#
loop_
_entity_poly.entity_id
_entity_poly.type
_entity_poly.pdbx_seq_one_letter_code
_entity_poly.pdbx_strand_id
1 'polypeptide(L)'
;MANYDYIKKRIDRLGQERGTWEVNWQEILDYVMPRKADVVTLRTRGEKRTEVLFDSTAITANNLLAASLQGTLTSPSLPWFSIKLRDEELNENRDVQLWLEDTARRMYDTFNETNFNTEVHEMYLDLCSIGTAALFVEEGNKGFDTDGIHFNCLHIAEYYIQESINGKVDTLYRKYKLTARQAVQEFGFDNVGEKVQTASKEKPDHKFNF
;
A
#
# COMPACT_ATOMS: atom_id res chain seq x y z
N MET A 1 22.78 -11.16 11.38
CA MET A 1 23.52 -10.85 10.12
C MET A 1 23.16 -11.81 8.97
N ALA A 2 23.11 -13.11 9.18
CA ALA A 2 22.77 -14.07 8.11
C ALA A 2 21.42 -13.81 7.40
N ASN A 3 20.44 -13.26 8.12
CA ASN A 3 19.12 -13.00 7.57
C ASN A 3 19.08 -11.80 6.60
N TYR A 4 19.88 -10.76 6.83
CA TYR A 4 19.94 -9.57 5.97
C TYR A 4 20.50 -9.87 4.58
N ASP A 5 21.63 -10.59 4.50
CA ASP A 5 22.23 -10.93 3.21
C ASP A 5 21.35 -11.89 2.40
N TYR A 6 20.61 -12.78 3.07
CA TYR A 6 19.63 -13.64 2.44
C TYR A 6 18.49 -12.82 1.84
N ILE A 7 17.87 -11.93 2.63
CA ILE A 7 16.77 -11.06 2.18
C ILE A 7 17.22 -10.19 1.00
N LYS A 8 18.40 -9.58 1.10
CA LYS A 8 18.95 -8.74 0.02
C LYS A 8 19.12 -9.52 -1.27
N LYS A 9 19.73 -10.72 -1.23
CA LYS A 9 19.88 -11.58 -2.42
C LYS A 9 18.54 -11.96 -3.04
N ARG A 10 17.53 -12.20 -2.20
CA ARG A 10 16.17 -12.51 -2.69
C ARG A 10 15.54 -11.32 -3.41
N ILE A 11 15.61 -10.12 -2.81
CA ILE A 11 15.11 -8.90 -3.44
C ILE A 11 15.82 -8.61 -4.75
N ASP A 12 17.15 -8.74 -4.80
CA ASP A 12 17.95 -8.50 -6.00
C ASP A 12 17.56 -9.47 -7.13
N ARG A 13 17.31 -10.75 -6.81
CA ARG A 13 16.82 -11.75 -7.77
C ARG A 13 15.42 -11.38 -8.29
N LEU A 14 14.47 -11.10 -7.40
CA LEU A 14 13.12 -10.71 -7.78
C LEU A 14 13.12 -9.42 -8.62
N GLY A 15 14.04 -8.49 -8.32
CA GLY A 15 14.24 -7.29 -9.13
C GLY A 15 14.69 -7.59 -10.56
N GLN A 16 15.59 -8.58 -10.74
CA GLN A 16 16.00 -9.00 -12.09
C GLN A 16 14.84 -9.65 -12.87
N GLU A 17 14.08 -10.53 -12.22
CA GLU A 17 12.91 -11.18 -12.82
C GLU A 17 11.82 -10.16 -13.22
N ARG A 18 11.70 -9.07 -12.45
CA ARG A 18 10.69 -8.01 -12.65
C ARG A 18 11.07 -6.98 -13.72
N GLY A 19 12.32 -6.93 -14.16
CA GLY A 19 12.84 -5.85 -15.02
C GLY A 19 12.01 -5.60 -16.29
N THR A 20 11.50 -6.66 -16.95
CA THR A 20 10.62 -6.52 -18.13
C THR A 20 9.26 -5.90 -17.77
N TRP A 21 8.71 -6.25 -16.62
CA TRP A 21 7.45 -5.69 -16.14
C TRP A 21 7.57 -4.22 -15.77
N GLU A 22 8.70 -3.80 -15.20
CA GLU A 22 8.95 -2.42 -14.79
C GLU A 22 8.89 -1.47 -15.99
N VAL A 23 9.42 -1.87 -17.14
CA VAL A 23 9.36 -1.08 -18.37
C VAL A 23 7.91 -0.90 -18.85
N ASN A 24 7.13 -1.98 -18.84
CA ASN A 24 5.71 -1.94 -19.21
C ASN A 24 4.89 -1.08 -18.24
N TRP A 25 5.12 -1.24 -16.92
CA TRP A 25 4.45 -0.42 -15.92
C TRP A 25 4.81 1.06 -16.04
N GLN A 26 6.07 1.38 -16.34
CA GLN A 26 6.48 2.76 -16.60
C GLN A 26 5.68 3.36 -17.74
N GLU A 27 5.60 2.67 -18.88
CA GLU A 27 4.85 3.13 -20.03
C GLU A 27 3.36 3.32 -19.74
N ILE A 28 2.71 2.32 -19.11
CA ILE A 28 1.31 2.41 -18.73
C ILE A 28 1.07 3.61 -17.80
N LEU A 29 1.89 3.76 -16.76
CA LEU A 29 1.71 4.83 -15.77
C LEU A 29 2.00 6.22 -16.35
N ASP A 30 2.91 6.36 -17.29
CA ASP A 30 3.18 7.64 -17.97
C ASP A 30 1.91 8.18 -18.68
N TYR A 31 1.04 7.31 -19.20
CA TYR A 31 -0.21 7.70 -19.88
C TYR A 31 -1.45 7.63 -19.00
N VAL A 32 -1.54 6.66 -18.09
CA VAL A 32 -2.77 6.39 -17.31
C VAL A 32 -2.74 7.06 -15.95
N MET A 33 -1.57 7.08 -15.28
CA MET A 33 -1.43 7.63 -13.93
C MET A 33 -0.06 8.33 -13.75
N PRO A 34 0.18 9.47 -14.42
CA PRO A 34 1.50 10.13 -14.43
C PRO A 34 2.05 10.47 -13.06
N ARG A 35 1.18 10.71 -12.05
CA ARG A 35 1.59 11.01 -10.67
C ARG A 35 2.32 9.86 -9.97
N LYS A 36 2.11 8.61 -10.41
CA LYS A 36 2.77 7.38 -9.93
C LYS A 36 3.78 6.79 -10.93
N ALA A 37 4.14 7.51 -11.98
CA ALA A 37 4.99 7.03 -13.06
C ALA A 37 6.50 7.03 -12.74
N ASP A 38 6.89 6.94 -11.48
CA ASP A 38 8.30 6.90 -11.05
C ASP A 38 8.71 5.44 -10.74
N VAL A 39 8.67 4.55 -11.73
CA VAL A 39 9.06 3.13 -11.61
C VAL A 39 10.51 2.91 -12.02
N VAL A 40 10.82 3.15 -13.29
CA VAL A 40 12.16 3.06 -13.87
C VAL A 40 12.79 4.44 -13.96
N THR A 41 12.02 5.42 -14.46
CA THR A 41 12.45 6.82 -14.58
C THR A 41 12.13 7.54 -13.28
N LEU A 42 13.14 7.73 -12.44
CA LEU A 42 12.99 8.49 -11.20
C LEU A 42 13.08 9.98 -11.49
N ARG A 43 12.01 10.70 -11.18
CA ARG A 43 11.91 12.15 -11.33
C ARG A 43 12.09 12.84 -9.98
N THR A 44 12.61 14.06 -10.00
CA THR A 44 12.73 14.88 -8.80
C THR A 44 11.38 15.46 -8.40
N ARG A 45 11.28 15.95 -7.15
CA ARG A 45 10.07 16.60 -6.67
C ARG A 45 9.82 17.89 -7.46
N GLY A 46 8.59 18.07 -7.96
CA GLY A 46 8.21 19.23 -8.78
C GLY A 46 8.54 19.12 -10.27
N GLU A 47 9.24 18.08 -10.68
CA GLU A 47 9.51 17.81 -12.10
C GLU A 47 8.22 17.41 -12.84
N LYS A 48 8.08 17.87 -14.08
CA LYS A 48 6.91 17.63 -14.92
C LYS A 48 6.80 16.14 -15.28
N ARG A 49 5.61 15.58 -15.13
CA ARG A 49 5.29 14.15 -15.39
C ARG A 49 4.33 13.96 -16.59
N THR A 50 3.95 15.04 -17.24
CA THR A 50 2.94 15.03 -18.31
C THR A 50 3.52 15.36 -19.68
N GLU A 51 4.82 15.17 -19.89
CA GLU A 51 5.50 15.55 -21.15
C GLU A 51 5.05 14.70 -22.34
N VAL A 52 4.76 13.41 -22.09
CA VAL A 52 4.30 12.46 -23.11
C VAL A 52 2.77 12.40 -23.23
N LEU A 53 2.06 13.18 -22.42
CA LEU A 53 0.61 13.14 -22.35
C LEU A 53 0.01 14.11 -23.36
N PHE A 54 -0.69 13.59 -24.37
CA PHE A 54 -1.35 14.39 -25.42
C PHE A 54 -2.85 14.60 -25.14
N ASP A 55 -3.51 13.64 -24.48
CA ASP A 55 -4.88 13.77 -24.03
C ASP A 55 -5.09 13.10 -22.65
N SER A 56 -6.24 13.36 -22.01
CA SER A 56 -6.56 12.87 -20.68
C SER A 56 -7.54 11.69 -20.68
N THR A 57 -7.87 11.12 -21.84
CA THR A 57 -8.89 10.06 -21.95
C THR A 57 -8.56 8.84 -21.07
N ALA A 58 -7.32 8.37 -21.12
CA ALA A 58 -6.87 7.22 -20.35
C ALA A 58 -6.93 7.48 -18.83
N ILE A 59 -6.52 8.67 -18.40
CA ILE A 59 -6.58 9.10 -16.99
C ILE A 59 -8.03 9.14 -16.52
N THR A 60 -8.92 9.74 -17.31
CA THR A 60 -10.35 9.87 -16.99
C THR A 60 -11.01 8.49 -16.93
N ALA A 61 -10.71 7.60 -17.86
CA ALA A 61 -11.24 6.24 -17.90
C ALA A 61 -10.81 5.43 -16.67
N ASN A 62 -9.54 5.50 -16.28
CA ASN A 62 -9.02 4.83 -15.09
C ASN A 62 -9.69 5.34 -13.80
N ASN A 63 -9.80 6.65 -13.66
CA ASN A 63 -10.47 7.27 -12.50
C ASN A 63 -11.95 6.87 -12.42
N LEU A 64 -12.65 6.85 -13.55
CA LEU A 64 -14.07 6.45 -13.59
C LEU A 64 -14.25 4.98 -13.22
N LEU A 65 -13.39 4.10 -13.74
CA LEU A 65 -13.42 2.67 -13.43
C LEU A 65 -13.12 2.41 -11.95
N ALA A 66 -12.07 3.03 -11.41
CA ALA A 66 -11.71 2.89 -9.99
C ALA A 66 -12.82 3.41 -9.06
N ALA A 67 -13.42 4.57 -9.38
CA ALA A 67 -14.55 5.12 -8.62
C ALA A 67 -15.78 4.22 -8.68
N SER A 68 -16.05 3.61 -9.85
CA SER A 68 -17.17 2.66 -10.02
C SER A 68 -16.94 1.38 -9.22
N LEU A 69 -15.72 0.85 -9.20
CA LEU A 69 -15.37 -0.31 -8.39
C LEU A 69 -15.51 0.01 -6.89
N GLN A 70 -14.99 1.13 -6.43
CA GLN A 70 -15.14 1.54 -5.04
C GLN A 70 -16.61 1.72 -4.64
N GLY A 71 -17.40 2.41 -5.46
CA GLY A 71 -18.82 2.61 -5.18
C GLY A 71 -19.63 1.31 -5.15
N THR A 72 -19.20 0.28 -5.87
CA THR A 72 -19.89 -1.00 -5.95
C THR A 72 -19.41 -2.02 -4.92
N LEU A 73 -18.09 -2.11 -4.70
CA LEU A 73 -17.49 -3.16 -3.87
C LEU A 73 -17.23 -2.72 -2.43
N THR A 74 -16.82 -1.47 -2.23
CA THR A 74 -16.45 -0.92 -0.91
C THR A 74 -17.05 0.46 -0.68
N SER A 75 -18.35 0.58 -0.88
CA SER A 75 -19.06 1.86 -0.72
C SER A 75 -18.90 2.44 0.68
N PRO A 76 -18.47 3.70 0.82
CA PRO A 76 -18.40 4.35 2.13
C PRO A 76 -19.78 4.56 2.77
N SER A 77 -20.85 4.58 1.96
CA SER A 77 -22.21 4.92 2.41
C SER A 77 -23.07 3.70 2.70
N LEU A 78 -22.71 2.51 2.22
CA LEU A 78 -23.50 1.31 2.35
C LEU A 78 -22.67 0.17 2.93
N PRO A 79 -23.26 -0.65 3.82
CA PRO A 79 -22.61 -1.89 4.28
C PRO A 79 -22.29 -2.82 3.11
N TRP A 80 -21.02 -3.16 2.93
CA TRP A 80 -20.54 -4.03 1.86
C TRP A 80 -20.03 -5.39 2.35
N PHE A 81 -20.00 -5.62 3.67
CA PHE A 81 -19.71 -6.93 4.26
C PHE A 81 -20.59 -7.19 5.49
N SER A 82 -20.70 -8.45 5.85
CA SER A 82 -21.26 -8.92 7.11
C SER A 82 -20.38 -9.99 7.72
N ILE A 83 -20.44 -10.17 9.03
CA ILE A 83 -19.66 -11.17 9.76
C ILE A 83 -20.56 -12.35 10.06
N LYS A 84 -20.04 -13.56 9.86
CA LYS A 84 -20.68 -14.82 10.22
C LYS A 84 -19.68 -15.73 10.90
N LEU A 85 -20.15 -16.54 11.84
CA LEU A 85 -19.36 -17.64 12.39
C LEU A 85 -19.34 -18.82 11.42
N ARG A 86 -18.31 -19.65 11.54
CA ARG A 86 -18.21 -20.90 10.76
C ARG A 86 -19.28 -21.91 11.13
N ASP A 87 -19.74 -21.88 12.39
CA ASP A 87 -20.79 -22.72 12.93
C ASP A 87 -22.16 -22.09 12.61
N GLU A 88 -22.95 -22.80 11.78
CA GLU A 88 -24.25 -22.31 11.33
C GLU A 88 -25.27 -22.27 12.47
N GLU A 89 -25.25 -23.23 13.42
CA GLU A 89 -26.19 -23.28 14.56
C GLU A 89 -26.02 -22.04 15.45
N LEU A 90 -24.77 -21.58 15.64
CA LEU A 90 -24.50 -20.37 16.42
C LEU A 90 -24.98 -19.11 15.69
N ASN A 91 -24.99 -19.10 14.37
CA ASN A 91 -25.53 -17.97 13.60
C ASN A 91 -27.06 -17.81 13.70
N GLU A 92 -27.78 -18.86 14.11
CA GLU A 92 -29.23 -18.80 14.37
C GLU A 92 -29.55 -18.20 15.75
N ASN A 93 -28.58 -18.16 16.65
CA ASN A 93 -28.76 -17.59 17.99
C ASN A 93 -28.86 -16.05 17.91
N ARG A 94 -29.95 -15.50 18.41
CA ARG A 94 -30.22 -14.05 18.33
C ARG A 94 -29.15 -13.19 19.05
N ASP A 95 -28.63 -13.62 20.16
CA ASP A 95 -27.61 -12.87 20.90
C ASP A 95 -26.29 -12.82 20.13
N VAL A 96 -25.95 -13.93 19.46
CA VAL A 96 -24.78 -14.01 18.57
C VAL A 96 -24.97 -13.11 17.34
N GLN A 97 -26.16 -13.10 16.73
CA GLN A 97 -26.45 -12.22 15.59
C GLN A 97 -26.29 -10.73 15.96
N LEU A 98 -26.86 -10.32 17.10
CA LEU A 98 -26.74 -8.94 17.58
C LEU A 98 -25.27 -8.55 17.84
N TRP A 99 -24.50 -9.45 18.42
CA TRP A 99 -23.07 -9.22 18.64
C TRP A 99 -22.29 -9.10 17.35
N LEU A 100 -22.57 -9.96 16.34
CA LEU A 100 -21.93 -9.91 15.02
C LEU A 100 -22.30 -8.61 14.27
N GLU A 101 -23.57 -8.19 14.34
CA GLU A 101 -24.03 -6.93 13.75
C GLU A 101 -23.35 -5.71 14.40
N ASP A 102 -23.27 -5.67 15.74
CA ASP A 102 -22.58 -4.60 16.45
C ASP A 102 -21.08 -4.57 16.12
N THR A 103 -20.46 -5.74 16.04
CA THR A 103 -19.05 -5.86 15.64
C THR A 103 -18.83 -5.36 14.20
N ALA A 104 -19.68 -5.77 13.25
CA ALA A 104 -19.60 -5.29 11.87
C ALA A 104 -19.76 -3.78 11.79
N ARG A 105 -20.72 -3.21 12.54
CA ARG A 105 -20.93 -1.75 12.59
C ARG A 105 -19.70 -1.03 13.10
N ARG A 106 -19.09 -1.47 14.20
CA ARG A 106 -17.85 -0.88 14.74
C ARG A 106 -16.69 -0.93 13.73
N MET A 107 -16.57 -2.03 12.99
CA MET A 107 -15.57 -2.11 11.91
C MET A 107 -15.84 -1.08 10.81
N TYR A 108 -17.10 -0.87 10.42
CA TYR A 108 -17.48 0.17 9.46
C TYR A 108 -17.12 1.57 9.97
N ASP A 109 -17.47 1.86 11.22
CA ASP A 109 -17.18 3.14 11.83
C ASP A 109 -15.65 3.38 11.82
N THR A 110 -14.86 2.38 12.19
CA THR A 110 -13.39 2.43 12.13
C THR A 110 -12.88 2.69 10.71
N PHE A 111 -13.40 2.01 9.68
CA PHE A 111 -12.99 2.26 8.30
C PHE A 111 -13.32 3.68 7.83
N ASN A 112 -14.44 4.23 8.27
CA ASN A 112 -14.85 5.59 7.89
C ASN A 112 -14.09 6.67 8.66
N GLU A 113 -13.64 6.39 9.87
CA GLU A 113 -12.84 7.31 10.70
C GLU A 113 -11.36 7.33 10.29
N THR A 114 -10.88 6.27 9.64
CA THR A 114 -9.50 6.13 9.18
C THR A 114 -9.32 6.57 7.72
N ASN A 115 -8.11 6.44 7.22
CA ASN A 115 -7.78 6.74 5.82
C ASN A 115 -8.16 5.61 4.83
N PHE A 116 -8.93 4.60 5.26
CA PHE A 116 -9.29 3.43 4.46
C PHE A 116 -9.86 3.79 3.09
N ASN A 117 -10.85 4.67 3.04
CA ASN A 117 -11.54 5.03 1.81
C ASN A 117 -10.60 5.66 0.76
N THR A 118 -9.62 6.44 1.21
CA THR A 118 -8.61 7.06 0.34
C THR A 118 -7.64 6.02 -0.20
N GLU A 119 -7.10 5.18 0.67
CA GLU A 119 -6.08 4.18 0.29
C GLU A 119 -6.67 3.05 -0.57
N VAL A 120 -7.92 2.66 -0.31
CA VAL A 120 -8.64 1.70 -1.17
C VAL A 120 -8.91 2.28 -2.55
N HIS A 121 -9.22 3.58 -2.66
CA HIS A 121 -9.34 4.23 -3.96
C HIS A 121 -8.02 4.18 -4.74
N GLU A 122 -6.90 4.50 -4.08
CA GLU A 122 -5.57 4.36 -4.66
C GLU A 122 -5.25 2.92 -5.10
N MET A 123 -5.64 1.94 -4.30
CA MET A 123 -5.53 0.52 -4.64
C MET A 123 -6.33 0.16 -5.90
N TYR A 124 -7.56 0.65 -6.04
CA TYR A 124 -8.36 0.42 -7.25
C TYR A 124 -7.75 1.09 -8.48
N LEU A 125 -7.19 2.29 -8.35
CA LEU A 125 -6.46 2.95 -9.44
C LEU A 125 -5.28 2.12 -9.93
N ASP A 126 -4.50 1.55 -9.01
CA ASP A 126 -3.38 0.66 -9.33
C ASP A 126 -3.87 -0.64 -9.98
N LEU A 127 -4.91 -1.28 -9.44
CA LEU A 127 -5.49 -2.50 -10.02
C LEU A 127 -6.03 -2.27 -11.44
N CYS A 128 -6.71 -1.15 -11.67
CA CYS A 128 -7.26 -0.83 -13.00
C CYS A 128 -6.19 -0.47 -14.04
N SER A 129 -5.05 0.08 -13.61
CA SER A 129 -3.98 0.49 -14.52
C SER A 129 -2.94 -0.60 -14.77
N ILE A 130 -2.37 -1.16 -13.73
CA ILE A 130 -1.24 -2.11 -13.80
C ILE A 130 -1.59 -3.54 -13.40
N GLY A 131 -2.85 -3.81 -13.00
CA GLY A 131 -3.37 -5.14 -12.68
C GLY A 131 -2.90 -5.70 -11.33
N THR A 132 -2.12 -4.94 -10.57
CA THR A 132 -1.57 -5.38 -9.28
C THR A 132 -1.54 -4.22 -8.30
N ALA A 133 -1.87 -4.49 -7.04
CA ALA A 133 -1.79 -3.51 -5.97
C ALA A 133 -1.46 -4.20 -4.64
N ALA A 134 -0.88 -3.47 -3.71
CA ALA A 134 -0.62 -3.94 -2.36
C ALA A 134 -1.10 -2.89 -1.34
N LEU A 135 -2.04 -3.29 -0.50
CA LEU A 135 -2.52 -2.50 0.62
C LEU A 135 -1.88 -3.02 1.91
N PHE A 136 -1.08 -2.18 2.54
CA PHE A 136 -0.46 -2.48 3.83
C PHE A 136 -1.34 -1.93 4.95
N VAL A 137 -1.54 -2.74 5.97
CA VAL A 137 -2.36 -2.39 7.14
C VAL A 137 -1.50 -2.47 8.38
N GLU A 138 -1.45 -1.40 9.13
CA GLU A 138 -0.64 -1.28 10.33
C GLU A 138 -1.42 -0.62 11.48
N GLU A 139 -0.94 -0.79 12.69
CA GLU A 139 -1.46 -0.08 13.85
C GLU A 139 -1.06 1.39 13.76
N GLY A 140 -2.04 2.29 13.90
CA GLY A 140 -1.82 3.74 13.84
C GLY A 140 -0.89 4.20 14.97
N ASN A 141 0.07 5.05 14.64
CA ASN A 141 1.04 5.56 15.59
C ASN A 141 0.38 6.53 16.57
N LYS A 142 0.38 6.20 17.86
CA LYS A 142 -0.14 7.05 18.93
C LYS A 142 0.58 8.40 18.93
N GLY A 143 -0.06 9.44 18.39
CA GLY A 143 0.44 10.80 18.43
C GLY A 143 0.40 11.61 17.15
N PHE A 144 0.15 11.01 16.00
CA PHE A 144 0.06 11.71 14.70
C PHE A 144 -1.22 11.47 13.93
N ASP A 145 -1.90 10.35 14.19
CA ASP A 145 -3.18 10.03 13.55
C ASP A 145 -4.10 9.34 14.55
N THR A 146 -5.37 9.26 14.21
CA THR A 146 -6.42 8.64 14.99
C THR A 146 -5.97 7.32 15.60
N ASP A 147 -6.22 7.13 16.88
CA ASP A 147 -6.07 5.87 17.59
C ASP A 147 -6.76 4.74 16.81
N GLY A 148 -5.99 3.92 16.07
CA GLY A 148 -6.63 2.86 15.31
C GLY A 148 -5.74 2.20 14.27
N ILE A 149 -6.31 1.95 13.11
CA ILE A 149 -5.69 1.26 11.98
C ILE A 149 -5.31 2.28 10.92
N HIS A 150 -4.10 2.17 10.40
CA HIS A 150 -3.61 2.96 9.27
C HIS A 150 -3.47 2.08 8.03
N PHE A 151 -3.94 2.57 6.90
CA PHE A 151 -3.85 1.90 5.60
C PHE A 151 -2.85 2.63 4.71
N ASN A 152 -2.09 1.89 3.92
CA ASN A 152 -1.10 2.45 3.00
C ASN A 152 -1.08 1.65 1.70
N CYS A 153 -1.51 2.25 0.60
CA CYS A 153 -1.40 1.66 -0.72
C CYS A 153 0.04 1.81 -1.21
N LEU A 154 0.77 0.71 -1.24
CA LEU A 154 2.18 0.70 -1.60
C LEU A 154 2.38 0.96 -3.08
N HIS A 155 3.36 1.82 -3.40
CA HIS A 155 3.75 2.06 -4.79
C HIS A 155 4.40 0.82 -5.39
N ILE A 156 4.06 0.47 -6.64
CA ILE A 156 4.57 -0.76 -7.31
C ILE A 156 6.11 -0.84 -7.35
N ALA A 157 6.80 0.29 -7.40
CA ALA A 157 8.26 0.33 -7.38
C ALA A 157 8.87 -0.10 -6.02
N GLU A 158 8.10 -0.07 -4.93
CA GLU A 158 8.61 -0.31 -3.58
C GLU A 158 8.50 -1.77 -3.14
N TYR A 159 7.66 -2.60 -3.75
CA TYR A 159 7.46 -3.96 -3.29
C TYR A 159 7.74 -5.01 -4.35
N TYR A 160 8.17 -6.17 -3.90
CA TYR A 160 8.49 -7.35 -4.70
C TYR A 160 7.68 -8.52 -4.15
N ILE A 161 6.94 -9.18 -5.01
CA ILE A 161 6.08 -10.32 -4.66
C ILE A 161 6.64 -11.61 -5.22
N GLN A 162 6.37 -12.70 -4.52
CA GLN A 162 6.67 -14.05 -4.98
C GLN A 162 5.45 -14.92 -4.76
N GLU A 163 5.19 -15.80 -5.73
CA GLU A 163 4.11 -16.76 -5.68
C GLU A 163 4.61 -18.11 -5.16
N SER A 164 3.73 -18.78 -4.44
CA SER A 164 3.89 -20.19 -4.09
C SER A 164 3.63 -21.09 -5.29
N ILE A 165 3.92 -22.37 -5.14
CA ILE A 165 3.62 -23.42 -6.17
C ILE A 165 2.13 -23.43 -6.60
N ASN A 166 1.23 -22.92 -5.77
CA ASN A 166 -0.20 -22.85 -6.03
C ASN A 166 -0.64 -21.55 -6.72
N GLY A 167 0.30 -20.72 -7.19
CA GLY A 167 0.03 -19.44 -7.83
C GLY A 167 -0.56 -18.37 -6.90
N LYS A 168 -0.41 -18.54 -5.58
CA LYS A 168 -0.81 -17.54 -4.60
C LYS A 168 0.42 -16.77 -4.12
N VAL A 169 0.32 -15.47 -4.01
CA VAL A 169 1.35 -14.64 -3.40
C VAL A 169 1.48 -15.03 -1.92
N ASP A 170 2.65 -15.50 -1.52
CA ASP A 170 2.98 -15.89 -0.15
C ASP A 170 4.11 -15.08 0.46
N THR A 171 4.84 -14.36 -0.36
CA THR A 171 5.99 -13.56 0.08
C THR A 171 5.94 -12.17 -0.53
N LEU A 172 6.12 -11.16 0.30
CA LEU A 172 6.25 -9.77 -0.11
C LEU A 172 7.47 -9.16 0.58
N TYR A 173 8.33 -8.54 -0.22
CA TYR A 173 9.43 -7.71 0.27
C TYR A 173 9.16 -6.26 -0.10
N ARG A 174 9.35 -5.35 0.84
CA ARG A 174 9.27 -3.91 0.59
C ARG A 174 10.66 -3.30 0.68
N LYS A 175 10.99 -2.43 -0.29
CA LYS A 175 12.22 -1.64 -0.32
C LYS A 175 11.85 -0.19 -0.53
N TYR A 176 12.05 0.61 0.49
CA TYR A 176 11.65 2.01 0.49
C TYR A 176 12.70 2.91 1.15
N LYS A 177 12.53 4.22 1.01
CA LYS A 177 13.49 5.20 1.54
C LYS A 177 12.85 6.02 2.64
N LEU A 178 13.52 6.06 3.80
CA LEU A 178 13.19 6.96 4.89
C LEU A 178 14.32 7.96 5.11
N THR A 179 13.98 9.17 5.56
CA THR A 179 14.96 10.08 6.11
C THR A 179 15.43 9.57 7.48
N ALA A 180 16.62 9.98 7.92
CA ALA A 180 17.13 9.57 9.23
C ALA A 180 16.14 9.90 10.36
N ARG A 181 15.48 11.07 10.29
CA ARG A 181 14.43 11.48 11.23
C ARG A 181 13.23 10.53 11.21
N GLN A 182 12.73 10.18 10.00
CA GLN A 182 11.60 9.27 9.85
C GLN A 182 11.92 7.87 10.36
N ALA A 183 13.13 7.37 10.08
CA ALA A 183 13.57 6.06 10.55
C ALA A 183 13.64 5.98 12.08
N VAL A 184 14.12 7.04 12.73
CA VAL A 184 14.14 7.11 14.21
C VAL A 184 12.73 7.21 14.79
N GLN A 185 11.83 7.92 14.12
CA GLN A 185 10.43 8.05 14.53
C GLN A 185 9.69 6.71 14.43
N GLU A 186 9.95 5.93 13.38
CA GLU A 186 9.28 4.66 13.09
C GLU A 186 9.81 3.52 13.96
N PHE A 187 11.14 3.38 14.02
CA PHE A 187 11.79 2.22 14.65
C PHE A 187 12.31 2.50 16.06
N GLY A 188 12.37 3.75 16.47
CA GLY A 188 13.02 4.17 17.70
C GLY A 188 14.53 4.39 17.53
N PHE A 189 15.10 5.30 18.33
CA PHE A 189 16.53 5.67 18.22
C PHE A 189 17.47 4.49 18.49
N ASP A 190 17.15 3.64 19.46
CA ASP A 190 18.02 2.52 19.88
C ASP A 190 17.96 1.31 18.93
N ASN A 191 16.92 1.24 18.11
CA ASN A 191 16.71 0.13 17.17
C ASN A 191 17.26 0.38 15.77
N VAL A 192 17.71 1.61 15.47
CA VAL A 192 18.32 1.94 14.19
C VAL A 192 19.85 1.85 14.25
N GLY A 193 20.49 1.55 13.12
CA GLY A 193 21.94 1.43 13.06
C GLY A 193 22.67 2.75 13.32
N GLU A 194 23.93 2.69 13.82
CA GLU A 194 24.75 3.85 14.20
C GLU A 194 24.82 4.96 13.14
N LYS A 195 24.88 4.57 11.85
CA LYS A 195 24.89 5.55 10.73
C LYS A 195 23.61 6.38 10.68
N VAL A 196 22.46 5.77 10.95
CA VAL A 196 21.16 6.45 10.99
C VAL A 196 21.06 7.31 12.23
N GLN A 197 21.53 6.81 13.39
CA GLN A 197 21.58 7.57 14.65
C GLN A 197 22.42 8.85 14.52
N THR A 198 23.60 8.73 13.95
CA THR A 198 24.48 9.90 13.70
C THR A 198 23.84 10.87 12.72
N ALA A 199 23.30 10.35 11.60
CA ALA A 199 22.65 11.18 10.61
C ALA A 199 21.39 11.87 11.15
N SER A 200 20.65 11.25 12.07
CA SER A 200 19.47 11.88 12.66
C SER A 200 19.79 13.16 13.47
N LYS A 201 21.01 13.26 14.00
CA LYS A 201 21.50 14.43 14.74
C LYS A 201 22.12 15.49 13.83
N GLU A 202 22.90 15.06 12.82
CA GLU A 202 23.69 15.96 11.97
C GLU A 202 23.00 16.33 10.66
N LYS A 203 22.29 15.37 10.04
CA LYS A 203 21.65 15.49 8.72
C LYS A 203 20.32 14.76 8.72
N PRO A 204 19.28 15.25 9.42
CA PRO A 204 18.00 14.53 9.64
C PRO A 204 17.27 14.18 8.34
N ASP A 205 17.50 14.92 7.26
CA ASP A 205 16.87 14.71 5.95
C ASP A 205 17.65 13.74 5.05
N HIS A 206 18.81 13.21 5.50
CA HIS A 206 19.54 12.20 4.74
C HIS A 206 18.73 10.92 4.64
N LYS A 207 18.61 10.37 3.41
CA LYS A 207 17.78 9.19 3.10
C LYS A 207 18.57 7.90 3.16
N PHE A 208 17.98 6.91 3.78
CA PHE A 208 18.47 5.53 3.86
C PHE A 208 17.48 4.58 3.19
N ASN A 209 17.98 3.47 2.65
CA ASN A 209 17.13 2.39 2.15
C ASN A 209 16.83 1.40 3.29
N PHE A 210 15.60 0.98 3.37
CA PHE A 210 15.06 -0.02 4.30
C PHE A 210 14.42 -1.16 3.55
#